data_a0a3bbe2f7622c392a454d440a8ffa29
#
_entry.id   a0a3bbe2f7622c392a454d440a8ffa29
#
_cell.length_a   1.000
_cell.length_b   1.000
_cell.length_c   1.000
_cell.angle_alpha   90.00
_cell.angle_beta   90.00
_cell.angle_gamma   90.00
#
_symmetry.space_group_name_H-M   'P 1'
#
loop_
_entity.id
_entity.type
_entity.pdbx_description
1 polymer ?
#
loop_
_entity_poly.entity_id
_entity_poly.type
_entity_poly.pdbx_seq_one_letter_code
_entity_poly.pdbx_strand_id
1 'polypeptide(L)'
;SAIVLEDDLFVSPYFYEYALQSLPVFSDDTNICGISLYSPKINEYTGGGFIPLDDGFNNYFIQSASSWGQLWTRSQWRLFKDWYDNNAINGVTNKDNLPLDVSGWPESSWKKYFIKYQVETNRYFSYPRVSLSTNFSEIGTHLTVKSNFYQTSLLAGGKTWSLSTLEQSLAVYDCFYELSSLSVENLFQSNTEFDLYGTKKLSQINSKYLVSVKKCTNPIEQYANDLIP
;
A
#
# COMPACT_ATOMS: atom_id res chain seq x y z
N SER A 1 -2.59 21.27 5.19
CA SER A 1 -1.90 20.05 4.71
C SER A 1 -0.41 20.14 5.03
N ALA A 2 0.25 19.03 5.16
CA ALA A 2 1.68 18.93 5.40
C ALA A 2 2.29 17.86 4.49
N ILE A 3 3.46 18.16 3.93
CA ILE A 3 4.32 17.17 3.28
C ILE A 3 5.37 16.79 4.31
N VAL A 4 5.54 15.49 4.54
CA VAL A 4 6.53 14.94 5.46
C VAL A 4 7.57 14.17 4.65
N LEU A 5 8.81 14.54 4.78
CA LEU A 5 9.97 13.93 4.13
C LEU A 5 10.97 13.51 5.20
N GLU A 6 11.55 12.33 5.06
CA GLU A 6 12.71 11.90 5.86
C GLU A 6 13.99 12.54 5.28
N ASP A 7 15.02 12.70 6.09
CA ASP A 7 16.24 13.43 5.74
C ASP A 7 17.15 12.70 4.73
N ASP A 8 16.91 11.42 4.53
CA ASP A 8 17.65 10.56 3.59
C ASP A 8 16.92 10.35 2.24
N LEU A 9 15.86 11.14 1.96
CA LEU A 9 15.11 11.02 0.73
C LEU A 9 15.64 11.94 -0.37
N PHE A 10 15.67 11.40 -1.59
CA PHE A 10 15.75 12.18 -2.80
C PHE A 10 14.36 12.35 -3.39
N VAL A 11 14.03 13.58 -3.80
CA VAL A 11 12.72 13.92 -4.35
C VAL A 11 12.82 14.41 -5.79
N SER A 12 11.79 14.09 -6.57
CA SER A 12 11.60 14.68 -7.89
C SER A 12 11.41 16.19 -7.80
N PRO A 13 11.90 16.99 -8.75
CA PRO A 13 11.56 18.41 -8.79
C PRO A 13 10.05 18.71 -8.85
N TYR A 14 9.27 17.72 -9.25
CA TYR A 14 7.82 17.84 -9.47
C TYR A 14 6.97 17.30 -8.31
N PHE A 15 7.57 16.94 -7.18
CA PHE A 15 6.84 16.38 -6.04
C PHE A 15 5.80 17.37 -5.47
N TYR A 16 6.12 18.65 -5.47
CA TYR A 16 5.23 19.67 -4.97
C TYR A 16 4.05 19.93 -5.92
N GLU A 17 4.29 19.92 -7.22
CA GLU A 17 3.23 20.04 -8.23
C GLU A 17 2.25 18.86 -8.16
N TYR A 18 2.77 17.64 -7.98
CA TYR A 18 1.93 16.47 -7.75
C TYR A 18 1.07 16.63 -6.49
N ALA A 19 1.66 17.09 -5.39
CA ALA A 19 0.94 17.34 -4.15
C ALA A 19 -0.20 18.35 -4.35
N LEU A 20 0.05 19.45 -5.07
CA LEU A 20 -0.97 20.45 -5.37
C LEU A 20 -2.12 19.92 -6.24
N GLN A 21 -1.81 19.05 -7.21
CA GLN A 21 -2.83 18.46 -8.07
C GLN A 21 -3.60 17.32 -7.39
N SER A 22 -2.99 16.64 -6.41
CA SER A 22 -3.61 15.54 -5.67
C SER A 22 -4.57 16.01 -4.58
N LEU A 23 -4.29 17.15 -3.94
CA LEU A 23 -5.10 17.66 -2.84
C LEU A 23 -6.58 17.85 -3.20
N PRO A 24 -6.96 18.51 -4.33
CA PRO A 24 -8.36 18.70 -4.68
C PRO A 24 -9.11 17.38 -4.91
N VAL A 25 -8.40 16.31 -5.29
CA VAL A 25 -9.00 14.99 -5.55
C VAL A 25 -9.23 14.21 -4.27
N PHE A 26 -8.31 14.31 -3.29
CA PHE A 26 -8.28 13.39 -2.15
C PHE A 26 -8.55 14.04 -0.79
N SER A 27 -8.61 15.38 -0.69
CA SER A 27 -8.73 16.05 0.61
C SER A 27 -10.06 15.80 1.31
N ASP A 28 -11.12 15.64 0.55
CA ASP A 28 -12.49 15.51 1.06
C ASP A 28 -13.00 14.06 1.00
N ASP A 29 -12.23 13.15 0.39
CA ASP A 29 -12.56 11.72 0.36
C ASP A 29 -12.18 11.07 1.69
N THR A 30 -13.19 10.66 2.46
CA THR A 30 -13.00 10.02 3.76
C THR A 30 -12.39 8.62 3.68
N ASN A 31 -12.40 7.99 2.51
CA ASN A 31 -11.77 6.69 2.29
C ASN A 31 -10.27 6.81 2.00
N ILE A 32 -9.79 8.03 1.74
CA ILE A 32 -8.37 8.30 1.51
C ILE A 32 -7.76 8.88 2.78
N CYS A 33 -6.79 8.18 3.34
CA CYS A 33 -6.15 8.54 4.60
C CYS A 33 -4.77 9.19 4.44
N GLY A 34 -4.30 9.36 3.21
CA GLY A 34 -3.05 10.05 2.88
C GLY A 34 -2.62 9.81 1.44
N ILE A 35 -1.59 10.53 1.03
CA ILE A 35 -1.03 10.49 -0.33
C ILE A 35 0.46 10.22 -0.21
N SER A 36 0.95 9.22 -0.94
CA SER A 36 2.38 8.90 -1.02
C SER A 36 3.05 9.69 -2.14
N LEU A 37 4.31 10.00 -1.94
CA LEU A 37 5.22 10.46 -3.01
C LEU A 37 6.05 9.29 -3.57
N TYR A 38 6.16 8.21 -2.81
CA TYR A 38 6.88 7.00 -3.17
C TYR A 38 5.97 5.99 -3.86
N SER A 39 6.52 5.23 -4.80
CA SER A 39 5.85 4.12 -5.47
C SER A 39 6.68 2.85 -5.33
N PRO A 40 6.25 1.86 -4.53
CA PRO A 40 6.99 0.62 -4.34
C PRO A 40 7.09 -0.19 -5.64
N LYS A 41 8.20 -0.89 -5.82
CA LYS A 41 8.44 -1.85 -6.91
C LYS A 41 8.36 -3.30 -6.45
N ILE A 42 8.22 -3.47 -5.16
CA ILE A 42 8.20 -4.77 -4.50
C ILE A 42 7.15 -4.78 -3.41
N ASN A 43 6.64 -5.95 -3.12
CA ASN A 43 5.94 -6.23 -1.88
C ASN A 43 6.96 -6.25 -0.74
N GLU A 44 6.84 -5.36 0.21
CA GLU A 44 7.83 -5.17 1.30
C GLU A 44 7.93 -6.37 2.25
N TYR A 45 6.95 -7.25 2.26
CA TYR A 45 6.91 -8.43 3.14
C TYR A 45 7.56 -9.66 2.52
N THR A 46 7.54 -9.76 1.19
CA THR A 46 8.04 -10.96 0.49
C THR A 46 9.26 -10.68 -0.38
N GLY A 47 9.52 -9.41 -0.71
CA GLY A 47 10.51 -9.02 -1.70
C GLY A 47 10.09 -9.33 -3.15
N GLY A 48 8.92 -9.91 -3.36
CA GLY A 48 8.39 -10.15 -4.69
C GLY A 48 8.09 -8.86 -5.45
N GLY A 49 8.23 -8.89 -6.77
CA GLY A 49 7.91 -7.73 -7.61
C GLY A 49 6.46 -7.28 -7.43
N PHE A 50 6.24 -5.96 -7.38
CA PHE A 50 4.92 -5.36 -7.33
C PHE A 50 4.77 -4.35 -8.46
N ILE A 51 3.86 -4.64 -9.37
CA ILE A 51 3.52 -3.76 -10.49
C ILE A 51 2.00 -3.57 -10.44
N PRO A 52 1.51 -2.38 -10.07
CA PRO A 52 0.09 -2.14 -10.02
C PRO A 52 -0.54 -2.21 -11.41
N LEU A 53 -1.76 -2.78 -11.47
CA LEU A 53 -2.59 -2.86 -12.67
C LEU A 53 -2.69 -1.47 -13.33
N ASP A 54 -2.46 -1.40 -14.63
CA ASP A 54 -2.62 -0.17 -15.38
C ASP A 54 -4.09 0.00 -15.83
N ASP A 55 -4.78 0.91 -15.17
CA ASP A 55 -6.16 1.28 -15.43
C ASP A 55 -6.29 2.65 -16.16
N GLY A 56 -5.16 3.16 -16.69
CA GLY A 56 -5.09 4.42 -17.43
C GLY A 56 -4.93 5.68 -16.57
N PHE A 57 -4.99 5.56 -15.25
CA PHE A 57 -4.75 6.66 -14.32
C PHE A 57 -3.30 6.73 -13.85
N ASN A 58 -2.89 7.86 -13.29
CA ASN A 58 -1.52 8.06 -12.81
C ASN A 58 -1.32 7.73 -11.33
N ASN A 59 -2.33 7.20 -10.67
CA ASN A 59 -2.31 6.74 -9.28
C ASN A 59 -2.90 5.33 -9.15
N TYR A 60 -2.75 4.76 -7.98
CA TYR A 60 -3.40 3.55 -7.50
C TYR A 60 -3.56 3.62 -5.98
N PHE A 61 -4.24 2.69 -5.38
CA PHE A 61 -4.53 2.70 -3.95
C PHE A 61 -4.07 1.43 -3.27
N ILE A 62 -3.58 1.58 -2.02
CA ILE A 62 -3.14 0.44 -1.23
C ILE A 62 -3.39 0.69 0.26
N GLN A 63 -3.74 -0.37 1.01
CA GLN A 63 -3.86 -0.32 2.47
C GLN A 63 -2.49 -0.50 3.13
N SER A 64 -1.57 0.32 2.75
CA SER A 64 -0.25 0.44 3.35
C SER A 64 0.19 1.90 3.28
N ALA A 65 0.83 2.41 4.32
CA ALA A 65 1.45 3.72 4.30
C ALA A 65 2.94 3.59 4.04
N SER A 66 3.52 4.56 3.34
CA SER A 66 4.96 4.66 3.17
C SER A 66 5.51 5.86 3.93
N SER A 67 6.59 5.68 4.66
CA SER A 67 7.32 6.79 5.30
C SER A 67 8.16 7.61 4.31
N TRP A 68 8.38 7.10 3.11
CA TRP A 68 9.26 7.72 2.12
C TRP A 68 8.57 8.82 1.30
N GLY A 69 8.15 9.87 2.01
CA GLY A 69 7.46 11.02 1.46
C GLY A 69 5.94 10.86 1.47
N GLN A 70 5.29 11.71 2.26
CA GLN A 70 3.86 11.63 2.51
C GLN A 70 3.23 13.01 2.51
N LEU A 71 1.99 13.09 2.05
CA LEU A 71 1.16 14.27 2.15
C LEU A 71 -0.10 13.93 2.92
N TRP A 72 -0.37 14.70 3.96
CA TRP A 72 -1.60 14.57 4.75
C TRP A 72 -2.33 15.90 4.88
N THR A 73 -3.64 15.81 4.79
CA THR A 73 -4.51 16.92 5.19
C THR A 73 -4.71 16.90 6.71
N ARG A 74 -5.15 18.01 7.26
CA ARG A 74 -5.48 18.11 8.69
C ARG A 74 -6.61 17.15 9.09
N SER A 75 -7.61 16.96 8.20
CA SER A 75 -8.71 16.03 8.41
C SER A 75 -8.25 14.58 8.46
N GLN A 76 -7.44 14.15 7.49
CA GLN A 76 -6.87 12.80 7.43
C GLN A 76 -6.04 12.49 8.68
N TRP A 77 -5.17 13.43 9.09
CA TRP A 77 -4.38 13.27 10.30
C TRP A 77 -5.24 13.16 11.58
N ARG A 78 -6.29 13.99 11.70
CA ARG A 78 -7.20 13.93 12.85
C ARG A 78 -7.93 12.59 12.94
N LEU A 79 -8.44 12.08 11.83
CA LEU A 79 -9.11 10.79 11.80
C LEU A 79 -8.21 9.65 12.25
N PHE A 80 -6.95 9.65 11.81
CA PHE A 80 -5.96 8.69 12.31
C PHE A 80 -5.66 8.90 13.80
N LYS A 81 -5.43 10.15 14.22
CA LYS A 81 -5.10 10.48 15.61
C LYS A 81 -6.22 10.05 16.56
N ASP A 82 -7.47 10.35 16.22
CA ASP A 82 -8.63 9.95 17.02
C ASP A 82 -8.76 8.42 17.11
N TRP A 83 -8.54 7.72 16.01
CA TRP A 83 -8.49 6.27 16.03
C TRP A 83 -7.34 5.74 16.89
N TYR A 84 -6.14 6.32 16.72
CA TYR A 84 -4.94 5.91 17.45
C TYR A 84 -5.11 6.07 18.97
N ASP A 85 -5.61 7.20 19.42
CA ASP A 85 -5.80 7.49 20.84
C ASP A 85 -6.78 6.50 21.51
N ASN A 86 -7.72 5.96 20.76
CA ASN A 86 -8.70 5.02 21.27
C ASN A 86 -8.32 3.54 21.10
N ASN A 87 -7.46 3.19 20.16
CA ASN A 87 -7.22 1.81 19.76
C ASN A 87 -5.78 1.34 19.95
N ALA A 88 -4.79 2.23 19.95
CA ALA A 88 -3.38 1.84 20.02
C ALA A 88 -3.02 1.07 21.30
N ILE A 89 -3.74 1.29 22.39
CA ILE A 89 -3.54 0.57 23.66
C ILE A 89 -3.73 -0.95 23.51
N ASN A 90 -4.52 -1.38 22.54
CA ASN A 90 -4.78 -2.80 22.27
C ASN A 90 -3.61 -3.46 21.49
N GLY A 91 -2.64 -2.67 21.04
CA GLY A 91 -1.51 -3.14 20.24
C GLY A 91 -1.93 -3.67 18.86
N VAL A 92 -0.98 -4.29 18.19
CA VAL A 92 -1.18 -5.04 16.95
C VAL A 92 -0.76 -6.47 17.19
N THR A 93 -1.63 -7.41 16.90
CA THR A 93 -1.47 -8.82 17.23
C THR A 93 -1.58 -9.71 15.99
N ASN A 94 -1.16 -10.96 16.10
CA ASN A 94 -1.32 -11.96 15.04
C ASN A 94 -2.79 -12.34 14.74
N LYS A 95 -3.75 -11.82 15.51
CA LYS A 95 -5.18 -12.01 15.28
C LYS A 95 -5.78 -10.93 14.37
N ASP A 96 -5.10 -9.81 14.26
CA ASP A 96 -5.49 -8.76 13.33
C ASP A 96 -5.33 -9.27 11.88
N ASN A 97 -6.16 -8.77 10.99
CA ASN A 97 -6.10 -9.14 9.56
C ASN A 97 -4.98 -8.37 8.84
N LEU A 98 -3.75 -8.61 9.26
CA LEU A 98 -2.55 -7.92 8.78
C LEU A 98 -1.46 -8.93 8.38
N PRO A 99 -0.50 -8.53 7.53
CA PRO A 99 0.71 -9.30 7.29
C PRO A 99 1.45 -9.60 8.60
N LEU A 100 2.02 -10.81 8.72
CA LEU A 100 2.71 -11.24 9.94
C LEU A 100 3.85 -10.30 10.34
N ASP A 101 4.60 -9.82 9.36
CA ASP A 101 5.72 -8.90 9.61
C ASP A 101 5.28 -7.62 10.31
N VAL A 102 4.10 -7.08 9.95
CA VAL A 102 3.55 -5.87 10.58
C VAL A 102 3.33 -6.08 12.07
N SER A 103 2.81 -7.24 12.47
CA SER A 103 2.60 -7.53 13.91
C SER A 103 3.92 -7.66 14.67
N GLY A 104 4.99 -8.05 14.00
CA GLY A 104 6.33 -8.18 14.58
C GLY A 104 7.12 -6.86 14.70
N TRP A 105 6.66 -5.78 14.09
CA TRP A 105 7.36 -4.48 14.18
C TRP A 105 7.34 -3.92 15.60
N PRO A 106 8.32 -3.08 15.97
CA PRO A 106 8.35 -2.44 17.29
C PRO A 106 7.07 -1.67 17.62
N GLU A 107 6.70 -1.61 18.90
CA GLU A 107 5.53 -0.84 19.34
C GLU A 107 5.68 0.68 19.09
N SER A 108 6.91 1.18 18.92
CA SER A 108 7.19 2.56 18.51
C SER A 108 6.91 2.82 17.02
N SER A 109 6.64 1.80 16.21
CA SER A 109 6.40 1.97 14.79
C SER A 109 5.01 2.56 14.54
N TRP A 110 4.95 3.84 14.17
CA TRP A 110 3.70 4.50 13.79
C TRP A 110 3.02 3.81 12.58
N LYS A 111 3.82 3.32 11.62
CA LYS A 111 3.35 2.64 10.41
C LYS A 111 2.56 1.37 10.71
N LYS A 112 2.96 0.61 11.72
CA LYS A 112 2.26 -0.57 12.23
C LYS A 112 0.79 -0.25 12.58
N TYR A 113 0.58 0.79 13.36
CA TYR A 113 -0.75 1.25 13.76
C TYR A 113 -1.51 1.89 12.61
N PHE A 114 -0.80 2.58 11.73
CA PHE A 114 -1.46 3.21 10.59
C PHE A 114 -2.02 2.17 9.62
N ILE A 115 -1.29 1.07 9.34
CA ILE A 115 -1.80 -0.03 8.51
C ILE A 115 -3.02 -0.68 9.20
N LYS A 116 -2.97 -0.92 10.52
CA LYS A 116 -4.13 -1.42 11.26
C LYS A 116 -5.33 -0.49 11.11
N TYR A 117 -5.14 0.81 11.28
CA TYR A 117 -6.18 1.81 11.05
C TYR A 117 -6.78 1.73 9.64
N GLN A 118 -5.93 1.61 8.61
CA GLN A 118 -6.40 1.50 7.22
C GLN A 118 -7.30 0.28 7.02
N VAL A 119 -6.88 -0.87 7.54
CA VAL A 119 -7.64 -2.14 7.41
C VAL A 119 -8.95 -2.07 8.20
N GLU A 120 -8.91 -1.67 9.47
CA GLU A 120 -10.12 -1.62 10.33
C GLU A 120 -11.16 -0.59 9.87
N THR A 121 -10.72 0.47 9.20
CA THR A 121 -11.61 1.54 8.73
C THR A 121 -11.85 1.52 7.22
N ASN A 122 -11.33 0.50 6.53
CA ASN A 122 -11.40 0.34 5.09
C ASN A 122 -10.90 1.58 4.32
N ARG A 123 -9.75 2.13 4.71
CA ARG A 123 -9.14 3.32 4.11
C ARG A 123 -7.87 3.00 3.38
N TYR A 124 -7.53 3.86 2.42
CA TYR A 124 -6.44 3.63 1.49
C TYR A 124 -5.50 4.83 1.45
N PHE A 125 -4.25 4.57 1.12
CA PHE A 125 -3.30 5.57 0.68
C PHE A 125 -3.31 5.64 -0.84
N SER A 126 -3.28 6.85 -1.40
CA SER A 126 -3.08 7.06 -2.84
C SER A 126 -1.59 7.08 -3.15
N TYR A 127 -1.18 6.33 -4.14
CA TYR A 127 0.20 6.20 -4.60
C TYR A 127 0.36 6.67 -6.04
N PRO A 128 1.43 7.41 -6.40
CA PRO A 128 1.73 7.71 -7.79
C PRO A 128 2.27 6.46 -8.50
N ARG A 129 1.98 6.29 -9.79
CA ARG A 129 2.58 5.18 -10.57
C ARG A 129 4.06 5.37 -10.84
N VAL A 130 4.49 6.61 -11.00
CA VAL A 130 5.91 6.97 -11.10
C VAL A 130 6.31 7.71 -9.85
N SER A 131 7.34 7.22 -9.18
CA SER A 131 7.76 7.74 -7.88
C SER A 131 8.23 9.19 -7.95
N LEU A 132 7.91 9.96 -6.93
CA LEU A 132 8.32 11.35 -6.73
C LEU A 132 9.32 11.49 -5.58
N SER A 133 9.58 10.39 -4.89
CA SER A 133 10.63 10.25 -3.88
C SER A 133 11.30 8.90 -4.02
N THR A 134 12.54 8.79 -3.60
CA THR A 134 13.26 7.52 -3.49
C THR A 134 14.22 7.57 -2.32
N ASN A 135 14.52 6.40 -1.76
CA ASN A 135 15.52 6.21 -0.74
C ASN A 135 16.71 5.46 -1.37
N PHE A 136 17.93 5.94 -1.15
CA PHE A 136 19.13 5.25 -1.62
C PHE A 136 19.63 4.18 -0.64
N SER A 137 18.87 3.94 0.42
CA SER A 137 19.10 2.85 1.38
C SER A 137 20.54 2.87 1.93
N GLU A 138 20.99 4.03 2.36
CA GLU A 138 22.27 4.17 3.05
C GLU A 138 22.22 3.53 4.44
N ILE A 139 23.38 3.22 4.98
CA ILE A 139 23.49 2.67 6.33
C ILE A 139 22.95 3.70 7.32
N GLY A 140 21.97 3.32 8.12
CA GLY A 140 21.30 4.18 9.09
C GLY A 140 20.67 3.38 10.23
N THR A 141 19.66 3.93 10.87
CA THR A 141 19.03 3.33 12.06
C THR A 141 18.45 1.95 11.80
N HIS A 142 17.93 1.69 10.59
CA HIS A 142 17.22 0.46 10.24
C HIS A 142 17.98 -0.44 9.25
N LEU A 143 19.05 0.06 8.62
CA LEU A 143 19.83 -0.68 7.64
C LEU A 143 21.29 -0.77 8.08
N THR A 144 21.77 -2.00 8.29
CA THR A 144 23.17 -2.27 8.65
C THR A 144 24.06 -2.47 7.43
N VAL A 145 23.46 -2.66 6.24
CA VAL A 145 24.14 -2.89 4.97
C VAL A 145 23.50 -2.05 3.90
N LYS A 146 24.27 -1.43 3.02
CA LYS A 146 23.74 -0.70 1.85
C LYS A 146 22.90 -1.64 0.99
N SER A 147 21.73 -1.16 0.58
CA SER A 147 20.80 -1.91 -0.26
C SER A 147 20.14 -0.97 -1.26
N ASN A 148 19.92 -1.44 -2.48
CA ASN A 148 19.11 -0.73 -3.49
C ASN A 148 17.69 -1.29 -3.61
N PHE A 149 17.29 -2.13 -2.68
CA PHE A 149 16.04 -2.88 -2.71
C PHE A 149 14.80 -1.98 -2.79
N TYR A 150 14.84 -0.84 -2.11
CA TYR A 150 13.73 0.13 -2.10
C TYR A 150 13.94 1.30 -3.07
N GLN A 151 15.04 1.31 -3.81
CA GLN A 151 15.31 2.37 -4.76
C GLN A 151 14.36 2.30 -5.95
N THR A 152 13.79 3.45 -6.33
CA THR A 152 12.89 3.56 -7.47
C THR A 152 13.31 4.70 -8.39
N SER A 153 12.92 4.62 -9.66
CA SER A 153 13.12 5.72 -10.60
C SER A 153 12.24 6.91 -10.25
N LEU A 154 12.81 8.10 -10.29
CA LEU A 154 12.10 9.36 -10.06
C LEU A 154 11.51 9.92 -11.35
N LEU A 155 10.35 10.56 -11.22
CA LEU A 155 9.79 11.39 -12.29
C LEU A 155 10.72 12.59 -12.56
N ALA A 156 11.24 12.70 -13.78
CA ALA A 156 12.17 13.75 -14.18
C ALA A 156 11.53 14.86 -15.02
N GLY A 157 10.32 14.65 -15.52
CA GLY A 157 9.59 15.62 -16.36
C GLY A 157 8.29 16.06 -15.72
N GLY A 158 7.93 17.33 -15.87
CA GLY A 158 6.61 17.84 -15.45
C GLY A 158 5.49 17.25 -16.29
N LYS A 159 4.35 17.03 -15.68
CA LYS A 159 3.13 16.58 -16.37
C LYS A 159 1.87 17.01 -15.62
N THR A 160 0.74 16.95 -16.32
CA THR A 160 -0.57 16.94 -15.68
C THR A 160 -0.92 15.50 -15.32
N TRP A 161 -1.31 15.27 -14.06
CA TRP A 161 -1.70 13.94 -13.61
C TRP A 161 -3.19 13.70 -13.84
N SER A 162 -3.51 12.60 -14.52
CA SER A 162 -4.87 12.05 -14.55
C SER A 162 -5.05 11.16 -13.32
N LEU A 163 -5.71 11.70 -12.29
CA LEU A 163 -5.90 11.00 -11.02
C LEU A 163 -7.32 10.41 -10.95
N SER A 164 -7.42 9.14 -10.57
CA SER A 164 -8.69 8.49 -10.27
C SER A 164 -9.12 8.75 -8.83
N THR A 165 -10.42 8.75 -8.58
CA THR A 165 -10.96 8.48 -7.24
C THR A 165 -10.87 7.00 -6.92
N LEU A 166 -11.12 6.62 -5.66
CA LEU A 166 -11.12 5.21 -5.25
C LEU A 166 -12.16 4.38 -6.02
N GLU A 167 -13.32 4.96 -6.30
CA GLU A 167 -14.42 4.31 -7.04
C GLU A 167 -14.11 4.11 -8.52
N GLN A 168 -13.31 5.00 -9.12
CA GLN A 168 -12.95 4.92 -10.54
C GLN A 168 -11.82 3.93 -10.81
N SER A 169 -10.97 3.67 -9.82
CA SER A 169 -9.78 2.86 -10.00
C SER A 169 -10.08 1.37 -9.95
N LEU A 170 -9.48 0.62 -10.85
CA LEU A 170 -9.38 -0.83 -10.80
C LEU A 170 -8.11 -1.31 -10.07
N ALA A 171 -7.18 -0.40 -9.79
CA ALA A 171 -5.91 -0.66 -9.14
C ALA A 171 -5.98 -0.35 -7.64
N VAL A 172 -6.81 -1.08 -6.91
CA VAL A 172 -6.97 -0.96 -5.45
C VAL A 172 -6.48 -2.24 -4.79
N TYR A 173 -5.56 -2.10 -3.83
CA TYR A 173 -4.86 -3.22 -3.18
C TYR A 173 -5.10 -3.23 -1.68
N ASP A 174 -5.14 -4.42 -1.11
CA ASP A 174 -5.19 -4.62 0.34
C ASP A 174 -3.79 -4.47 0.99
N CYS A 175 -3.72 -4.66 2.30
CA CYS A 175 -2.46 -4.58 3.04
C CYS A 175 -1.47 -5.72 2.73
N PHE A 176 -1.87 -6.74 2.00
CA PHE A 176 -1.01 -7.84 1.53
C PHE A 176 -0.44 -7.58 0.12
N TYR A 177 -0.72 -6.42 -0.48
CA TYR A 177 -0.39 -6.09 -1.87
C TYR A 177 -1.17 -6.92 -2.90
N GLU A 178 -2.27 -7.52 -2.49
CA GLU A 178 -3.18 -8.24 -3.38
C GLU A 178 -4.32 -7.32 -3.85
N LEU A 179 -4.85 -7.58 -5.04
CA LEU A 179 -6.04 -6.85 -5.51
C LEU A 179 -7.17 -6.97 -4.47
N SER A 180 -7.76 -5.84 -4.11
CA SER A 180 -8.88 -5.80 -3.18
C SER A 180 -10.08 -6.58 -3.73
N SER A 181 -10.93 -7.07 -2.85
CA SER A 181 -12.16 -7.76 -3.25
C SER A 181 -13.03 -6.88 -4.16
N LEU A 182 -13.06 -5.57 -3.93
CA LEU A 182 -13.77 -4.62 -4.77
C LEU A 182 -13.23 -4.60 -6.20
N SER A 183 -11.90 -4.52 -6.36
CA SER A 183 -11.27 -4.55 -7.70
C SER A 183 -11.50 -5.89 -8.39
N VAL A 184 -11.42 -7.00 -7.66
CA VAL A 184 -11.67 -8.33 -8.19
C VAL A 184 -13.12 -8.49 -8.65
N GLU A 185 -14.08 -7.99 -7.87
CA GLU A 185 -15.49 -8.02 -8.24
C GLU A 185 -15.76 -7.18 -9.50
N ASN A 186 -15.20 -5.98 -9.57
CA ASN A 186 -15.34 -5.10 -10.73
C ASN A 186 -14.71 -5.68 -12.01
N LEU A 187 -13.56 -6.35 -11.90
CA LEU A 187 -12.85 -6.93 -13.05
C LEU A 187 -13.42 -8.28 -13.50
N PHE A 188 -13.78 -9.12 -12.55
CA PHE A 188 -14.07 -10.53 -12.83
C PHE A 188 -15.50 -10.95 -12.48
N GLN A 189 -16.31 -10.07 -11.88
CA GLN A 189 -17.67 -10.34 -11.41
C GLN A 189 -17.75 -11.62 -10.54
N SER A 190 -16.74 -11.81 -9.70
CA SER A 190 -16.53 -13.04 -8.94
C SER A 190 -16.22 -12.75 -7.47
N ASN A 191 -16.81 -13.54 -6.57
CA ASN A 191 -16.46 -13.54 -5.15
C ASN A 191 -15.18 -14.36 -4.94
N THR A 192 -14.07 -13.75 -5.35
CA THR A 192 -12.72 -14.33 -5.32
C THR A 192 -11.75 -13.41 -4.61
N GLU A 193 -10.84 -13.97 -3.83
CA GLU A 193 -9.66 -13.28 -3.31
C GLU A 193 -8.40 -13.83 -3.94
N PHE A 194 -7.35 -12.98 -3.94
CA PHE A 194 -6.01 -13.37 -4.36
C PHE A 194 -5.06 -13.49 -3.18
N ASP A 195 -4.16 -14.46 -3.26
CA ASP A 195 -3.02 -14.68 -2.37
C ASP A 195 -1.82 -15.12 -3.24
N LEU A 196 -1.47 -14.26 -4.21
CA LEU A 196 -0.42 -14.55 -5.20
C LEU A 196 0.98 -14.42 -4.59
N TYR A 197 1.10 -13.72 -3.45
CA TYR A 197 2.34 -13.69 -2.67
C TYR A 197 2.40 -14.77 -1.60
N GLY A 198 1.33 -15.53 -1.39
CA GLY A 198 1.29 -16.63 -0.44
C GLY A 198 1.37 -16.21 1.05
N THR A 199 0.96 -14.98 1.38
CA THR A 199 1.13 -14.41 2.72
C THR A 199 -0.13 -14.43 3.59
N LYS A 200 -1.32 -14.60 3.00
CA LYS A 200 -2.59 -14.65 3.73
C LYS A 200 -2.75 -15.98 4.47
N LYS A 201 -3.30 -15.92 5.69
CA LYS A 201 -3.76 -17.12 6.41
C LYS A 201 -5.15 -17.49 5.93
N LEU A 202 -5.52 -18.77 5.99
CA LEU A 202 -6.87 -19.22 5.64
C LEU A 202 -7.96 -18.51 6.47
N SER A 203 -7.67 -18.18 7.73
CA SER A 203 -8.59 -17.43 8.59
C SER A 203 -8.80 -15.98 8.18
N GLN A 204 -8.02 -15.46 7.24
CA GLN A 204 -8.10 -14.11 6.71
C GLN A 204 -8.86 -14.05 5.38
N ILE A 205 -9.24 -15.21 4.83
CA ILE A 205 -9.98 -15.32 3.57
C ILE A 205 -11.48 -15.29 3.88
N ASN A 206 -12.19 -14.37 3.24
CA ASN A 206 -13.62 -14.20 3.42
C ASN A 206 -14.42 -14.52 2.13
N SER A 207 -13.75 -14.72 1.01
CA SER A 207 -14.38 -14.98 -0.28
C SER A 207 -14.67 -16.45 -0.49
N LYS A 208 -15.59 -16.74 -1.39
CA LYS A 208 -15.99 -18.11 -1.77
C LYS A 208 -14.85 -18.87 -2.47
N TYR A 209 -14.05 -18.16 -3.23
CA TYR A 209 -12.93 -18.70 -3.99
C TYR A 209 -11.62 -17.99 -3.62
N LEU A 210 -10.53 -18.73 -3.66
CA LEU A 210 -9.18 -18.23 -3.45
C LEU A 210 -8.29 -18.66 -4.62
N VAL A 211 -7.62 -17.68 -5.25
CA VAL A 211 -6.51 -17.95 -6.17
C VAL A 211 -5.21 -17.75 -5.40
N SER A 212 -4.43 -18.80 -5.23
CA SER A 212 -3.23 -18.76 -4.38
C SER A 212 -2.09 -19.55 -5.02
N VAL A 213 -0.87 -19.14 -4.72
CA VAL A 213 0.36 -19.89 -5.01
C VAL A 213 0.60 -21.05 -4.04
N LYS A 214 -0.16 -21.14 -2.96
CA LYS A 214 -0.03 -22.20 -1.97
C LYS A 214 -0.55 -23.52 -2.52
N LYS A 215 0.15 -24.61 -2.19
CA LYS A 215 -0.31 -25.97 -2.54
C LYS A 215 -1.68 -26.25 -1.91
N CYS A 216 -2.57 -26.76 -2.71
CA CYS A 216 -3.90 -27.21 -2.31
C CYS A 216 -4.05 -28.72 -2.61
N THR A 217 -4.66 -29.46 -1.70
CA THR A 217 -4.85 -30.91 -1.87
C THR A 217 -5.88 -31.24 -2.97
N ASN A 218 -6.94 -30.45 -3.06
CA ASN A 218 -8.01 -30.61 -4.03
C ASN A 218 -8.35 -29.27 -4.67
N PRO A 219 -7.54 -28.76 -5.61
CA PRO A 219 -7.83 -27.51 -6.29
C PRO A 219 -9.05 -27.70 -7.22
N ILE A 220 -9.85 -26.64 -7.37
CA ILE A 220 -10.93 -26.61 -8.37
C ILE A 220 -10.32 -26.53 -9.77
N GLU A 221 -9.29 -25.66 -9.90
CA GLU A 221 -8.52 -25.48 -11.14
C GLU A 221 -7.04 -25.31 -10.77
N GLN A 222 -6.17 -25.69 -11.69
CA GLN A 222 -4.73 -25.52 -11.55
C GLN A 222 -4.17 -24.93 -12.85
N TYR A 223 -3.52 -23.77 -12.75
CA TYR A 223 -2.99 -23.04 -13.89
C TYR A 223 -1.53 -23.36 -14.22
N ALA A 224 -0.79 -23.98 -13.29
CA ALA A 224 0.57 -24.45 -13.50
C ALA A 224 0.79 -25.75 -12.73
N ASN A 225 1.59 -26.66 -13.30
CA ASN A 225 1.92 -27.94 -12.64
C ASN A 225 2.89 -27.74 -11.47
N ASP A 226 3.86 -26.84 -11.64
CA ASP A 226 4.81 -26.46 -10.60
C ASP A 226 5.06 -24.94 -10.69
N LEU A 227 5.03 -24.28 -9.52
CA LEU A 227 5.66 -22.99 -9.42
C LEU A 227 7.16 -23.23 -9.47
N ILE A 228 7.79 -22.74 -10.52
CA ILE A 228 9.26 -22.74 -10.60
C ILE A 228 9.75 -21.88 -9.44
N PRO A 229 10.63 -22.42 -8.57
CA PRO A 229 11.15 -21.69 -7.43
C PRO A 229 12.03 -20.52 -7.84
#